data_1f9404c309a0fd2ef638902db27a7998
#
_entry.id   1f9404c309a0fd2ef638902db27a7998
#
_cell.length_a   1.000
_cell.length_b   1.000
_cell.length_c   1.000
_cell.angle_alpha   90.00
_cell.angle_beta   90.00
_cell.angle_gamma   90.00
#
_symmetry.space_group_name_H-M   'P 1'
#
loop_
_entity.id
_entity.type
_entity.pdbx_description
1 polymer ?
#
loop_
_entity_poly.entity_id
_entity_poly.type
_entity_poly.pdbx_seq_one_letter_code
_entity_poly.pdbx_strand_id
1 'polypeptide(L)'
;MKRIFLALSAVLFFCGNTNAQSIALIPYPNSCVIASDSFLFDPSVSIVLPNLVSSQDAAISICLSSLQTQLGFANRVDQKGATAKQIQMVLAQLDNASQDAYEMNIDQKGILIKANGKAGLFYAMQTLLQLLPNTSRHTAVKIPCLTIKDAPRFAWRGMHLDVSRHFFNTQFIKEYIDFLAAYKMNVFHWHLCDDQGWRIEIKKYPKLTEIGAWRVDRDKEWRDAQPIQAGEKATYGGFYTQKEIKEIVAYAAARNITIVPEIEMPGHSIAALAAYPNLSCTQVPQQVIPGGIYPKGIQANYCAGNDSVFVFLQSILEEVMQLFPSKLIH
;
A
#
# COMPACT_ATOMS: atom_id res chain seq x y z
N MET A 1 9.72 -34.56 -77.86
CA MET A 1 10.22 -33.77 -76.72
C MET A 1 9.10 -32.88 -76.23
N LYS A 2 8.41 -33.29 -75.18
CA LYS A 2 7.31 -32.56 -74.57
C LYS A 2 7.87 -31.72 -73.39
N ARG A 3 7.77 -30.41 -73.49
CA ARG A 3 8.15 -29.53 -72.38
C ARG A 3 6.96 -29.36 -71.46
N ILE A 4 7.15 -29.76 -70.17
CA ILE A 4 6.20 -29.60 -69.09
C ILE A 4 6.52 -28.22 -68.45
N PHE A 5 5.60 -27.25 -68.50
CA PHE A 5 5.69 -26.01 -67.73
C PHE A 5 5.12 -26.26 -66.34
N LEU A 6 5.97 -26.17 -65.32
CA LEU A 6 5.57 -26.17 -63.91
C LEU A 6 5.21 -24.73 -63.54
N ALA A 7 3.94 -24.47 -63.29
CA ALA A 7 3.48 -23.19 -62.73
C ALA A 7 3.63 -23.25 -61.20
N LEU A 8 4.57 -22.46 -60.65
CA LEU A 8 4.79 -22.32 -59.24
C LEU A 8 3.84 -21.21 -58.74
N SER A 9 2.72 -21.58 -58.10
CA SER A 9 1.81 -20.64 -57.42
C SER A 9 2.43 -20.22 -56.09
N ALA A 10 2.96 -19.02 -56.01
CA ALA A 10 3.40 -18.40 -54.76
C ALA A 10 2.17 -17.96 -53.95
N VAL A 11 1.83 -18.68 -52.89
CA VAL A 11 0.86 -18.27 -51.90
C VAL A 11 1.56 -17.27 -50.95
N LEU A 12 1.32 -15.97 -51.15
CA LEU A 12 1.73 -14.94 -50.23
C LEU A 12 0.86 -15.01 -48.94
N PHE A 13 1.38 -15.63 -47.91
CA PHE A 13 0.81 -15.47 -46.56
C PHE A 13 1.03 -14.03 -46.13
N PHE A 14 0.00 -13.19 -46.18
CA PHE A 14 -0.04 -11.94 -45.45
C PHE A 14 -0.14 -12.28 -43.96
N CYS A 15 0.97 -12.40 -43.28
CA CYS A 15 1.04 -12.26 -41.83
C CYS A 15 0.73 -10.80 -41.52
N GLY A 16 -0.55 -10.48 -41.35
CA GLY A 16 -0.93 -9.20 -40.75
C GLY A 16 -0.29 -9.13 -39.36
N ASN A 17 0.68 -8.23 -39.19
CA ASN A 17 1.15 -7.85 -37.88
C ASN A 17 -0.03 -7.22 -37.12
N THR A 18 -0.79 -8.06 -36.41
CA THR A 18 -1.66 -7.57 -35.35
C THR A 18 -0.73 -7.06 -34.25
N ASN A 19 -0.39 -5.76 -34.29
CA ASN A 19 0.15 -5.09 -33.11
C ASN A 19 -0.92 -5.23 -32.03
N ALA A 20 -0.81 -6.26 -31.21
CA ALA A 20 -1.61 -6.36 -30.02
C ALA A 20 -1.24 -5.14 -29.16
N GLN A 21 -2.15 -4.19 -29.09
CA GLN A 21 -1.99 -3.00 -28.25
C GLN A 21 -1.87 -3.49 -26.80
N SER A 22 -0.65 -3.55 -26.27
CA SER A 22 -0.43 -3.97 -24.88
C SER A 22 -0.76 -2.80 -23.97
N ILE A 23 -1.63 -3.01 -23.00
CA ILE A 23 -1.93 -2.04 -21.95
C ILE A 23 -1.05 -2.39 -20.74
N ALA A 24 -0.34 -1.38 -20.21
CA ALA A 24 0.51 -1.52 -19.03
C ALA A 24 -0.31 -1.38 -17.75
N LEU A 25 -1.04 -2.44 -17.35
CA LEU A 25 -1.76 -2.51 -16.08
C LEU A 25 -1.00 -3.41 -15.09
N ILE A 26 -0.84 -2.95 -13.86
CA ILE A 26 -0.19 -3.71 -12.78
C ILE A 26 -1.06 -3.64 -11.51
N PRO A 27 -1.50 -4.78 -10.94
CA PRO A 27 -1.44 -6.13 -11.55
C PRO A 27 -2.29 -6.22 -12.83
N TYR A 28 -1.90 -7.11 -13.74
CA TYR A 28 -2.69 -7.34 -14.95
C TYR A 28 -4.02 -8.03 -14.56
N PRO A 29 -5.17 -7.56 -15.05
CA PRO A 29 -6.46 -8.14 -14.68
C PRO A 29 -6.64 -9.57 -15.18
N ASN A 30 -7.51 -10.33 -14.52
CA ASN A 30 -7.80 -11.74 -14.88
C ASN A 30 -8.27 -11.88 -16.34
N SER A 31 -9.01 -10.91 -16.85
CA SER A 31 -9.42 -10.82 -18.26
C SER A 31 -9.40 -9.37 -18.71
N CYS A 32 -8.78 -9.14 -19.87
CA CYS A 32 -8.76 -7.82 -20.50
C CYS A 32 -8.88 -8.01 -22.02
N VAL A 33 -9.97 -7.54 -22.58
CA VAL A 33 -10.23 -7.56 -24.04
C VAL A 33 -10.23 -6.12 -24.53
N ILE A 34 -9.29 -5.78 -25.40
CA ILE A 34 -9.12 -4.44 -25.95
C ILE A 34 -9.85 -4.37 -27.29
N ALA A 35 -10.64 -3.33 -27.49
CA ALA A 35 -11.29 -3.01 -28.77
C ALA A 35 -10.44 -2.02 -29.58
N SER A 36 -10.74 -1.88 -30.86
CA SER A 36 -10.02 -0.98 -31.78
C SER A 36 -10.29 0.50 -31.52
N ASP A 37 -11.41 0.81 -30.85
CA ASP A 37 -11.89 2.16 -30.61
C ASP A 37 -11.30 2.80 -29.35
N SER A 38 -11.59 4.08 -29.14
CA SER A 38 -11.21 4.82 -27.94
C SER A 38 -12.37 5.65 -27.39
N PHE A 39 -12.42 5.79 -26.07
CA PHE A 39 -13.29 6.71 -25.37
C PHE A 39 -12.57 8.06 -25.18
N LEU A 40 -13.27 9.15 -25.51
CA LEU A 40 -12.77 10.50 -25.26
C LEU A 40 -13.28 10.97 -23.90
N PHE A 41 -12.36 11.07 -22.95
CA PHE A 41 -12.59 11.56 -21.60
C PHE A 41 -12.35 13.07 -21.58
N ASP A 42 -13.40 13.85 -21.41
CA ASP A 42 -13.38 15.31 -21.39
C ASP A 42 -14.23 15.86 -20.21
N PRO A 43 -14.26 17.18 -19.95
CA PRO A 43 -15.03 17.76 -18.84
C PRO A 43 -16.55 17.53 -18.90
N SER A 44 -17.09 17.15 -20.06
CA SER A 44 -18.55 16.89 -20.22
C SER A 44 -18.95 15.52 -19.65
N VAL A 45 -17.98 14.61 -19.38
CA VAL A 45 -18.25 13.30 -18.80
C VAL A 45 -18.71 13.47 -17.35
N SER A 46 -19.89 12.96 -17.00
CA SER A 46 -20.36 12.92 -15.63
C SER A 46 -20.01 11.59 -14.94
N ILE A 47 -19.90 11.62 -13.62
CA ILE A 47 -19.64 10.43 -12.79
C ILE A 47 -20.91 10.14 -12.00
N VAL A 48 -21.48 8.95 -12.18
CA VAL A 48 -22.71 8.51 -11.53
C VAL A 48 -22.38 7.46 -10.49
N LEU A 49 -22.63 7.80 -9.22
CA LEU A 49 -22.39 6.90 -8.09
C LEU A 49 -23.64 6.08 -7.75
N PRO A 50 -23.50 4.83 -7.27
CA PRO A 50 -24.63 4.04 -6.78
C PRO A 50 -25.24 4.67 -5.52
N ASN A 51 -26.53 4.47 -5.28
CA ASN A 51 -27.28 5.10 -4.18
C ASN A 51 -26.65 4.87 -2.77
N LEU A 52 -25.92 3.78 -2.57
CA LEU A 52 -25.28 3.41 -1.29
C LEU A 52 -23.84 3.98 -1.17
N VAL A 53 -23.42 4.78 -2.12
CA VAL A 53 -22.05 5.34 -2.19
C VAL A 53 -22.14 6.85 -2.32
N SER A 54 -21.44 7.56 -1.45
CA SER A 54 -21.34 9.01 -1.47
C SER A 54 -19.99 9.45 -2.05
N SER A 55 -19.95 10.62 -2.69
CA SER A 55 -18.68 11.27 -3.06
C SER A 55 -17.83 11.64 -1.84
N GLN A 56 -18.42 11.64 -0.64
CA GLN A 56 -17.72 11.87 0.63
C GLN A 56 -17.20 10.58 1.27
N ASP A 57 -17.56 9.39 0.75
CA ASP A 57 -16.92 8.14 1.17
C ASP A 57 -15.41 8.27 0.90
N ALA A 58 -14.58 8.06 1.95
CA ALA A 58 -13.16 8.38 1.91
C ALA A 58 -12.42 7.75 0.71
N ALA A 59 -12.67 6.46 0.43
CA ALA A 59 -12.06 5.77 -0.71
C ALA A 59 -12.49 6.33 -2.07
N ILE A 60 -13.75 6.69 -2.21
CA ILE A 60 -14.29 7.29 -3.45
C ILE A 60 -13.78 8.72 -3.61
N SER A 61 -13.79 9.52 -2.55
CA SER A 61 -13.27 10.89 -2.55
C SER A 61 -11.81 10.95 -3.01
N ILE A 62 -10.98 10.03 -2.53
CA ILE A 62 -9.57 9.90 -2.94
C ILE A 62 -9.48 9.58 -4.44
N CYS A 63 -10.25 8.61 -4.93
CA CYS A 63 -10.25 8.25 -6.35
C CYS A 63 -10.69 9.42 -7.24
N LEU A 64 -11.74 10.14 -6.84
CA LEU A 64 -12.23 11.32 -7.58
C LEU A 64 -11.19 12.45 -7.61
N SER A 65 -10.53 12.70 -6.47
CA SER A 65 -9.45 13.70 -6.39
C SER A 65 -8.24 13.30 -7.24
N SER A 66 -7.84 12.04 -7.22
CA SER A 66 -6.76 11.52 -8.07
C SER A 66 -7.10 11.61 -9.54
N LEU A 67 -8.34 11.29 -9.91
CA LEU A 67 -8.86 11.41 -11.27
C LEU A 67 -8.79 12.86 -11.76
N GLN A 68 -9.30 13.81 -10.96
CA GLN A 68 -9.25 15.24 -11.26
C GLN A 68 -7.82 15.74 -11.40
N THR A 69 -6.92 15.33 -10.51
CA THR A 69 -5.50 15.73 -10.55
C THR A 69 -4.84 15.24 -11.83
N GLN A 70 -5.05 13.98 -12.19
CA GLN A 70 -4.41 13.36 -13.36
C GLN A 70 -5.00 13.89 -14.70
N LEU A 71 -6.29 14.14 -14.74
CA LEU A 71 -6.95 14.73 -15.92
C LEU A 71 -6.66 16.24 -16.06
N GLY A 72 -6.44 16.96 -14.96
CA GLY A 72 -6.30 18.43 -14.96
C GLY A 72 -7.62 19.19 -15.06
N PHE A 73 -8.75 18.49 -14.97
CA PHE A 73 -10.10 19.08 -14.93
C PHE A 73 -11.03 18.27 -14.01
N ALA A 74 -12.06 18.93 -13.49
CA ALA A 74 -13.08 18.27 -12.67
C ALA A 74 -14.23 17.75 -13.52
N ASN A 75 -14.75 16.60 -13.13
CA ASN A 75 -15.97 16.02 -13.68
C ASN A 75 -17.12 16.19 -12.69
N ARG A 76 -18.32 16.43 -13.21
CA ARG A 76 -19.52 16.51 -12.38
C ARG A 76 -19.85 15.15 -11.79
N VAL A 77 -20.11 15.11 -10.48
CA VAL A 77 -20.53 13.90 -9.76
C VAL A 77 -22.02 13.99 -9.47
N ASP A 78 -22.78 13.03 -9.94
CA ASP A 78 -24.25 12.97 -9.83
C ASP A 78 -24.70 11.62 -9.27
N GLN A 79 -25.95 11.59 -8.77
CA GLN A 79 -26.63 10.32 -8.44
C GLN A 79 -27.54 9.84 -9.58
N LYS A 80 -27.86 10.72 -10.54
CA LYS A 80 -28.62 10.39 -11.73
C LYS A 80 -27.85 10.93 -12.95
N GLY A 81 -27.66 10.07 -13.95
CA GLY A 81 -26.96 10.46 -15.17
C GLY A 81 -27.66 11.63 -15.86
N ALA A 82 -26.93 12.74 -16.06
CA ALA A 82 -27.44 13.95 -16.70
C ALA A 82 -26.85 14.21 -18.08
N THR A 83 -25.84 13.42 -18.48
CA THR A 83 -25.08 13.62 -19.73
C THR A 83 -25.09 12.37 -20.60
N ALA A 84 -24.86 12.58 -21.93
CA ALA A 84 -24.76 11.47 -22.88
C ALA A 84 -23.52 10.57 -22.64
N LYS A 85 -22.45 11.14 -22.04
CA LYS A 85 -21.23 10.41 -21.67
C LYS A 85 -21.11 10.37 -20.17
N GLN A 86 -20.93 9.18 -19.62
CA GLN A 86 -20.83 9.02 -18.16
C GLN A 86 -19.89 7.89 -17.75
N ILE A 87 -19.34 8.00 -16.56
CA ILE A 87 -18.79 6.89 -15.77
C ILE A 87 -19.90 6.45 -14.83
N GLN A 88 -20.50 5.33 -15.09
CA GLN A 88 -21.55 4.75 -14.23
C GLN A 88 -20.93 3.70 -13.32
N MET A 89 -21.06 3.89 -12.01
CA MET A 89 -20.65 2.91 -11.00
C MET A 89 -21.87 2.22 -10.42
N VAL A 90 -21.83 0.90 -10.32
CA VAL A 90 -22.94 0.07 -9.85
C VAL A 90 -22.42 -0.97 -8.84
N LEU A 91 -23.09 -1.09 -7.70
CA LEU A 91 -22.95 -2.26 -6.83
C LEU A 91 -23.89 -3.34 -7.33
N ALA A 92 -23.32 -4.49 -7.74
CA ALA A 92 -24.05 -5.61 -8.31
C ALA A 92 -23.32 -6.90 -7.98
N GLN A 93 -24.08 -7.97 -7.80
CA GLN A 93 -23.49 -9.30 -7.63
C GLN A 93 -22.88 -9.76 -8.95
N LEU A 94 -21.60 -10.10 -8.92
CA LEU A 94 -20.84 -10.66 -10.02
C LEU A 94 -20.68 -12.17 -9.85
N ASP A 95 -20.24 -12.85 -10.91
CA ASP A 95 -19.97 -14.31 -10.86
C ASP A 95 -18.88 -14.67 -9.83
N ASN A 96 -17.92 -13.77 -9.59
CA ASN A 96 -16.89 -13.93 -8.55
C ASN A 96 -17.43 -13.43 -7.21
N ALA A 97 -17.30 -14.24 -6.13
CA ALA A 97 -17.82 -13.93 -4.81
C ALA A 97 -16.99 -12.90 -4.00
N SER A 98 -15.79 -12.54 -4.45
CA SER A 98 -14.94 -11.58 -3.72
C SER A 98 -15.59 -10.19 -3.68
N GLN A 99 -15.58 -9.54 -2.52
CA GLN A 99 -16.02 -8.15 -2.38
C GLN A 99 -15.11 -7.15 -3.13
N ASP A 100 -13.88 -7.57 -3.46
CA ASP A 100 -12.90 -6.81 -4.23
C ASP A 100 -13.08 -6.97 -5.74
N ALA A 101 -13.98 -7.88 -6.19
CA ALA A 101 -14.21 -8.15 -7.60
C ALA A 101 -14.90 -6.97 -8.30
N TYR A 102 -14.49 -6.72 -9.55
CA TYR A 102 -15.12 -5.72 -10.42
C TYR A 102 -15.10 -6.14 -11.89
N GLU A 103 -16.01 -5.55 -12.63
CA GLU A 103 -16.05 -5.55 -14.08
C GLU A 103 -16.04 -4.10 -14.57
N MET A 104 -15.30 -3.81 -15.64
CA MET A 104 -15.23 -2.51 -16.27
C MET A 104 -15.43 -2.67 -17.77
N ASN A 105 -16.38 -1.93 -18.33
CA ASN A 105 -16.57 -1.81 -19.75
C ASN A 105 -16.39 -0.35 -20.17
N ILE A 106 -15.47 -0.13 -21.11
CA ILE A 106 -15.21 1.19 -21.72
C ILE A 106 -15.59 1.08 -23.19
N ASP A 107 -16.58 1.87 -23.62
CA ASP A 107 -16.95 2.03 -25.01
C ASP A 107 -16.97 3.51 -25.41
N GLN A 108 -17.30 3.84 -26.64
CA GLN A 108 -17.34 5.23 -27.13
C GLN A 108 -18.40 6.10 -26.41
N LYS A 109 -19.39 5.50 -25.75
CA LYS A 109 -20.48 6.20 -25.08
C LYS A 109 -20.20 6.47 -23.61
N GLY A 110 -19.35 5.62 -22.95
CA GLY A 110 -19.07 5.78 -21.54
C GLY A 110 -18.26 4.65 -20.92
N ILE A 111 -18.21 4.70 -19.60
CA ILE A 111 -17.54 3.72 -18.76
C ILE A 111 -18.55 3.15 -17.78
N LEU A 112 -18.75 1.83 -17.81
CA LEU A 112 -19.58 1.13 -16.84
C LEU A 112 -18.67 0.32 -15.92
N ILE A 113 -18.73 0.59 -14.61
CA ILE A 113 -18.04 -0.14 -13.56
C ILE A 113 -19.07 -0.86 -12.70
N LYS A 114 -18.97 -2.18 -12.60
CA LYS A 114 -19.76 -3.02 -11.69
C LYS A 114 -18.83 -3.65 -10.66
N ALA A 115 -19.25 -3.70 -9.40
CA ALA A 115 -18.45 -4.33 -8.36
C ALA A 115 -19.35 -4.97 -7.29
N ASN A 116 -18.87 -6.01 -6.61
CA ASN A 116 -19.56 -6.65 -5.50
C ASN A 116 -19.62 -5.75 -4.26
N GLY A 117 -18.57 -4.94 -4.04
CA GLY A 117 -18.46 -4.07 -2.86
C GLY A 117 -17.76 -2.74 -3.17
N LYS A 118 -17.72 -1.86 -2.16
CA LYS A 118 -17.03 -0.56 -2.25
C LYS A 118 -15.53 -0.73 -2.55
N ALA A 119 -14.90 -1.79 -2.02
CA ALA A 119 -13.50 -2.11 -2.31
C ALA A 119 -13.29 -2.44 -3.79
N GLY A 120 -14.19 -3.21 -4.41
CA GLY A 120 -14.16 -3.47 -5.85
C GLY A 120 -14.28 -2.20 -6.70
N LEU A 121 -15.15 -1.25 -6.30
CA LEU A 121 -15.22 0.07 -6.97
C LEU A 121 -13.89 0.83 -6.85
N PHE A 122 -13.28 0.82 -5.66
CA PHE A 122 -11.96 1.43 -5.45
C PHE A 122 -10.89 0.83 -6.37
N TYR A 123 -10.81 -0.51 -6.45
CA TYR A 123 -9.82 -1.19 -7.30
C TYR A 123 -10.09 -0.99 -8.80
N ALA A 124 -11.36 -0.90 -9.21
CA ALA A 124 -11.71 -0.51 -10.57
C ALA A 124 -11.21 0.91 -10.89
N MET A 125 -11.37 1.85 -9.95
CA MET A 125 -10.85 3.21 -10.13
C MET A 125 -9.33 3.26 -10.17
N GLN A 126 -8.60 2.43 -9.39
CA GLN A 126 -7.14 2.31 -9.54
C GLN A 126 -6.76 1.82 -10.94
N THR A 127 -7.51 0.88 -11.51
CA THR A 127 -7.31 0.44 -12.90
C THR A 127 -7.58 1.56 -13.90
N LEU A 128 -8.67 2.31 -13.72
CA LEU A 128 -8.97 3.46 -14.58
C LEU A 128 -7.87 4.52 -14.55
N LEU A 129 -7.34 4.83 -13.35
CA LEU A 129 -6.22 5.76 -13.17
C LEU A 129 -4.95 5.30 -13.90
N GLN A 130 -4.66 3.99 -13.92
CA GLN A 130 -3.52 3.46 -14.66
C GLN A 130 -3.69 3.52 -16.20
N LEU A 131 -4.93 3.62 -16.70
CA LEU A 131 -5.20 3.81 -18.14
C LEU A 131 -5.00 5.25 -18.60
N LEU A 132 -4.94 6.20 -17.68
CA LEU A 132 -4.74 7.60 -17.99
C LEU A 132 -3.26 7.94 -18.18
N PRO A 133 -2.90 8.94 -18.97
CA PRO A 133 -1.54 9.40 -19.10
C PRO A 133 -1.05 10.05 -17.80
N ASN A 134 0.26 9.90 -17.50
CA ASN A 134 0.90 10.46 -16.30
C ASN A 134 1.16 11.98 -16.37
N THR A 135 0.47 12.71 -17.23
CA THR A 135 0.66 14.15 -17.38
C THR A 135 -0.63 14.88 -17.05
N SER A 136 -0.59 15.80 -16.12
CA SER A 136 -1.69 16.73 -15.83
C SER A 136 -1.65 17.91 -16.83
N ARG A 137 -2.76 18.33 -17.36
CA ARG A 137 -3.08 19.45 -18.27
C ARG A 137 -3.66 18.97 -19.60
N HIS A 138 -4.74 18.26 -19.52
CA HIS A 138 -5.47 17.86 -20.70
C HIS A 138 -6.76 18.67 -20.82
N THR A 139 -7.18 18.98 -22.02
CA THR A 139 -8.56 19.39 -22.32
C THR A 139 -9.45 18.17 -22.56
N ALA A 140 -8.83 17.08 -23.02
CA ALA A 140 -9.45 15.77 -23.19
C ALA A 140 -8.36 14.68 -23.28
N VAL A 141 -8.71 13.46 -22.88
CA VAL A 141 -7.82 12.27 -22.88
C VAL A 141 -8.49 11.14 -23.64
N LYS A 142 -7.77 10.49 -24.54
CA LYS A 142 -8.23 9.26 -25.21
C LYS A 142 -7.73 8.06 -24.42
N ILE A 143 -8.64 7.17 -24.03
CA ILE A 143 -8.33 5.88 -23.44
C ILE A 143 -8.91 4.76 -24.31
N PRO A 144 -8.29 3.58 -24.37
CA PRO A 144 -8.78 2.49 -25.23
C PRO A 144 -10.15 1.99 -24.75
N CYS A 145 -11.01 1.66 -25.68
CA CYS A 145 -12.20 0.88 -25.39
C CYS A 145 -11.79 -0.54 -25.03
N LEU A 146 -12.33 -1.07 -23.92
CA LEU A 146 -11.96 -2.40 -23.42
C LEU A 146 -13.01 -2.96 -22.49
N THR A 147 -12.93 -4.27 -22.26
CA THR A 147 -13.69 -4.95 -21.23
C THR A 147 -12.72 -5.65 -20.28
N ILE A 148 -12.84 -5.37 -19.00
CA ILE A 148 -12.06 -5.99 -17.91
C ILE A 148 -13.00 -6.76 -17.01
N LYS A 149 -12.57 -7.97 -16.61
CA LYS A 149 -13.09 -8.71 -15.47
C LYS A 149 -11.93 -9.02 -14.55
N ASP A 150 -12.01 -8.58 -13.30
CA ASP A 150 -10.91 -8.72 -12.36
C ASP A 150 -11.42 -9.04 -10.95
N ALA A 151 -10.64 -9.87 -10.26
CA ALA A 151 -10.83 -10.24 -8.88
C ALA A 151 -9.48 -10.69 -8.31
N PRO A 152 -9.22 -10.46 -7.01
CA PRO A 152 -7.96 -10.89 -6.44
C PRO A 152 -7.87 -12.41 -6.38
N ARG A 153 -6.71 -12.96 -6.76
CA ARG A 153 -6.40 -14.38 -6.56
C ARG A 153 -6.17 -14.72 -5.09
N PHE A 154 -5.62 -13.76 -4.32
CA PHE A 154 -5.33 -13.90 -2.91
C PHE A 154 -6.09 -12.84 -2.11
N ALA A 155 -6.76 -13.26 -1.04
CA ALA A 155 -7.45 -12.34 -0.13
C ALA A 155 -6.46 -11.46 0.66
N TRP A 156 -5.28 -11.98 0.98
CA TRP A 156 -4.19 -11.25 1.64
C TRP A 156 -3.14 -10.83 0.61
N ARG A 157 -2.96 -9.52 0.42
CA ARG A 157 -2.00 -8.94 -0.52
C ARG A 157 -1.23 -7.86 0.23
N GLY A 158 -0.15 -8.26 0.88
CA GLY A 158 0.58 -7.40 1.80
C GLY A 158 2.00 -7.10 1.36
N MET A 159 2.52 -5.98 1.88
CA MET A 159 3.93 -5.67 1.88
C MET A 159 4.36 -5.21 3.27
N HIS A 160 5.61 -5.48 3.58
CA HIS A 160 6.27 -5.16 4.83
C HIS A 160 7.19 -3.94 4.66
N LEU A 161 7.23 -3.08 5.68
CA LEU A 161 8.21 -2.01 5.79
C LEU A 161 8.83 -2.01 7.18
N ASP A 162 10.15 -2.19 7.22
CA ASP A 162 10.96 -2.07 8.41
C ASP A 162 11.34 -0.60 8.65
N VAL A 163 10.75 0.00 9.67
CA VAL A 163 11.05 1.37 10.10
C VAL A 163 11.93 1.41 11.35
N SER A 164 12.24 0.25 11.90
CA SER A 164 13.10 0.11 13.08
C SER A 164 14.57 0.28 12.72
N ARG A 165 15.05 -0.49 11.71
CA ARG A 165 16.44 -0.40 11.27
C ARG A 165 16.73 0.94 10.62
N HIS A 166 15.78 1.49 9.84
CA HIS A 166 15.83 2.83 9.29
C HIS A 166 14.52 3.55 9.56
N PHE A 167 14.59 4.72 10.19
CA PHE A 167 13.40 5.51 10.47
C PHE A 167 12.95 6.27 9.22
N PHE A 168 11.66 6.16 8.90
CA PHE A 168 10.99 6.93 7.85
C PHE A 168 9.93 7.84 8.45
N ASN A 169 9.82 9.08 7.99
CA ASN A 169 8.83 10.02 8.49
C ASN A 169 7.40 9.66 8.02
N THR A 170 6.41 10.30 8.60
CA THR A 170 4.99 10.05 8.31
C THR A 170 4.61 10.32 6.85
N GLN A 171 5.29 11.25 6.19
CA GLN A 171 5.06 11.54 4.77
C GLN A 171 5.46 10.35 3.89
N PHE A 172 6.64 9.78 4.12
CA PHE A 172 7.08 8.58 3.41
C PHE A 172 6.13 7.40 3.63
N ILE A 173 5.63 7.21 4.87
CA ILE A 173 4.66 6.14 5.16
C ILE A 173 3.37 6.34 4.36
N LYS A 174 2.87 7.56 4.23
CA LYS A 174 1.70 7.86 3.41
C LYS A 174 1.95 7.59 1.92
N GLU A 175 3.10 7.98 1.40
CA GLU A 175 3.50 7.68 0.01
C GLU A 175 3.61 6.17 -0.24
N TYR A 176 4.15 5.42 0.73
CA TYR A 176 4.21 3.96 0.67
C TYR A 176 2.82 3.34 0.63
N ILE A 177 1.88 3.84 1.45
CA ILE A 177 0.47 3.41 1.43
C ILE A 177 -0.19 3.76 0.08
N ASP A 178 0.12 4.90 -0.52
CA ASP A 178 -0.39 5.27 -1.85
C ASP A 178 0.09 4.30 -2.93
N PHE A 179 1.36 3.87 -2.89
CA PHE A 179 1.87 2.82 -3.78
C PHE A 179 1.15 1.49 -3.56
N LEU A 180 0.96 1.06 -2.32
CA LEU A 180 0.21 -0.16 -2.02
C LEU A 180 -1.20 -0.10 -2.63
N ALA A 181 -1.89 1.01 -2.45
CA ALA A 181 -3.24 1.23 -3.00
C ALA A 181 -3.27 1.17 -4.52
N ALA A 182 -2.32 1.86 -5.20
CA ALA A 182 -2.23 1.89 -6.65
C ALA A 182 -2.04 0.49 -7.26
N TYR A 183 -1.33 -0.39 -6.55
CA TYR A 183 -1.11 -1.79 -6.95
C TYR A 183 -2.09 -2.78 -6.31
N LYS A 184 -3.20 -2.29 -5.76
CA LYS A 184 -4.31 -3.10 -5.21
C LYS A 184 -3.90 -4.01 -4.05
N MET A 185 -2.85 -3.65 -3.30
CA MET A 185 -2.52 -4.27 -2.03
C MET A 185 -3.53 -3.86 -0.97
N ASN A 186 -3.80 -4.74 0.01
CA ASN A 186 -4.80 -4.48 1.06
C ASN A 186 -4.26 -4.66 2.47
N VAL A 187 -2.98 -4.98 2.63
CA VAL A 187 -2.33 -5.13 3.93
C VAL A 187 -0.98 -4.42 3.92
N PHE A 188 -0.75 -3.62 4.95
CA PHE A 188 0.53 -3.03 5.27
C PHE A 188 1.06 -3.62 6.58
N HIS A 189 2.11 -4.42 6.51
CA HIS A 189 2.81 -4.97 7.65
C HIS A 189 3.86 -3.95 8.10
N TRP A 190 3.64 -3.32 9.25
CA TRP A 190 4.46 -2.21 9.74
C TRP A 190 5.34 -2.66 10.90
N HIS A 191 6.61 -2.86 10.62
CA HIS A 191 7.62 -3.32 11.59
C HIS A 191 8.12 -2.13 12.42
N LEU A 192 7.56 -1.99 13.63
CA LEU A 192 7.67 -0.79 14.46
C LEU A 192 8.78 -0.83 15.50
N CYS A 193 9.32 -2.00 15.83
CA CYS A 193 10.37 -2.09 16.82
C CYS A 193 11.30 -3.27 16.55
N ASP A 194 12.58 -3.04 16.82
CA ASP A 194 13.65 -4.06 16.73
C ASP A 194 14.87 -3.57 17.54
N ASP A 195 15.98 -4.26 17.42
CA ASP A 195 17.22 -3.99 18.17
C ASP A 195 17.78 -2.57 17.97
N GLN A 196 17.57 -2.00 16.79
CA GLN A 196 18.12 -0.70 16.39
C GLN A 196 17.18 0.47 16.61
N GLY A 197 15.96 0.21 17.06
CA GLY A 197 15.04 1.30 17.36
C GLY A 197 13.62 0.86 17.71
N TRP A 198 13.04 1.58 18.65
CA TRP A 198 11.63 1.50 19.02
C TRP A 198 10.87 2.68 18.44
N ARG A 199 9.87 2.47 17.57
CA ARG A 199 9.29 3.54 16.75
C ARG A 199 7.85 3.93 17.10
N ILE A 200 7.24 3.30 18.11
CA ILE A 200 5.86 3.59 18.51
C ILE A 200 5.80 4.17 19.93
N GLU A 201 5.10 5.29 20.09
CA GLU A 201 4.86 5.86 21.42
C GLU A 201 3.97 4.94 22.26
N ILE A 202 4.47 4.57 23.45
CA ILE A 202 3.74 3.86 24.50
C ILE A 202 3.71 4.76 25.72
N LYS A 203 2.56 5.33 26.03
CA LYS A 203 2.44 6.35 27.08
C LYS A 203 2.81 5.85 28.48
N LYS A 204 2.52 4.57 28.75
CA LYS A 204 2.88 3.93 30.01
C LYS A 204 4.40 3.74 30.15
N TYR A 205 5.12 3.69 29.05
CA TYR A 205 6.56 3.43 29.02
C TYR A 205 7.32 4.46 28.15
N PRO A 206 7.40 5.72 28.58
CA PRO A 206 7.92 6.83 27.76
C PRO A 206 9.39 6.66 27.36
N LYS A 207 10.22 5.99 28.18
CA LYS A 207 11.63 5.73 27.85
C LYS A 207 11.80 4.90 26.56
N LEU A 208 10.79 4.16 26.11
CA LEU A 208 10.83 3.45 24.83
C LEU A 208 11.11 4.42 23.68
N THR A 209 10.54 5.61 23.70
CA THR A 209 10.76 6.65 22.68
C THR A 209 11.79 7.69 23.07
N GLU A 210 12.01 7.93 24.37
CA GLU A 210 13.07 8.84 24.85
C GLU A 210 14.48 8.25 24.65
N ILE A 211 14.64 6.96 24.82
CA ILE A 211 15.91 6.23 24.75
C ILE A 211 15.90 5.23 23.59
N GLY A 212 14.91 4.33 23.58
CA GLY A 212 14.86 3.22 22.63
C GLY A 212 14.70 3.63 21.17
N ALA A 213 14.21 4.85 20.89
CA ALA A 213 14.07 5.36 19.53
C ALA A 213 15.37 5.94 18.94
N TRP A 214 16.43 6.02 19.72
CA TRP A 214 17.65 6.75 19.33
C TRP A 214 18.89 5.90 19.45
N ARG A 215 19.77 6.00 18.44
CA ARG A 215 21.07 5.32 18.41
C ARG A 215 22.18 6.22 17.90
N VAL A 216 23.43 5.80 18.09
CA VAL A 216 24.57 6.45 17.42
C VAL A 216 24.45 6.22 15.92
N ASP A 217 24.69 7.26 15.13
CA ASP A 217 24.61 7.19 13.68
C ASP A 217 25.77 6.39 13.07
N ARG A 218 25.44 5.25 12.43
CA ARG A 218 26.36 4.36 11.70
C ARG A 218 25.72 3.91 10.39
N ASP A 219 24.75 4.65 9.86
CA ASP A 219 23.95 4.20 8.71
C ASP A 219 24.79 3.84 7.48
N LYS A 220 25.93 4.50 7.28
CA LYS A 220 26.86 4.21 6.18
C LYS A 220 27.70 2.94 6.41
N GLU A 221 27.77 2.46 7.64
CA GLU A 221 28.65 1.35 8.07
C GLU A 221 27.84 0.18 8.64
N TRP A 222 26.61 -0.04 8.19
CA TRP A 222 25.66 -0.97 8.79
C TRP A 222 26.24 -2.35 9.11
N ARG A 223 27.00 -2.95 8.18
CA ARG A 223 27.58 -4.29 8.33
C ARG A 223 28.87 -4.32 9.10
N ASP A 224 29.56 -3.18 9.18
CA ASP A 224 30.87 -3.02 9.81
C ASP A 224 30.84 -1.93 10.89
N ALA A 225 29.64 -1.72 11.47
CA ALA A 225 29.43 -0.66 12.44
C ALA A 225 30.39 -0.78 13.62
N GLN A 226 31.22 0.25 13.81
CA GLN A 226 32.16 0.30 14.91
C GLN A 226 31.44 0.37 16.25
N PRO A 227 31.99 -0.24 17.32
CA PRO A 227 31.44 -0.14 18.65
C PRO A 227 31.24 1.31 19.09
N ILE A 228 30.18 1.53 19.89
CA ILE A 228 29.89 2.84 20.47
C ILE A 228 31.05 3.22 21.41
N GLN A 229 31.59 4.42 21.24
CA GLN A 229 32.63 4.96 22.09
C GLN A 229 32.04 5.69 23.30
N ALA A 230 32.82 5.79 24.37
CA ALA A 230 32.39 6.53 25.56
C ALA A 230 32.09 8.01 25.20
N GLY A 231 30.91 8.50 25.55
CA GLY A 231 30.49 9.87 25.28
C GLY A 231 29.85 10.13 23.91
N GLU A 232 29.81 9.15 23.01
CA GLU A 232 29.07 9.30 21.75
C GLU A 232 27.56 9.48 22.00
N LYS A 233 26.96 10.43 21.27
CA LYS A 233 25.55 10.75 21.41
C LYS A 233 24.71 9.96 20.43
N ALA A 234 23.55 9.47 20.88
CA ALA A 234 22.52 8.90 20.05
C ALA A 234 21.80 10.03 19.29
N THR A 235 22.09 10.19 18.00
CA THR A 235 21.60 11.28 17.15
C THR A 235 20.72 10.82 16.01
N TYR A 236 20.74 9.54 15.68
CA TYR A 236 19.91 8.96 14.64
C TYR A 236 18.69 8.27 15.23
N GLY A 237 17.52 8.55 14.70
CA GLY A 237 16.29 7.89 15.12
C GLY A 237 15.04 8.73 14.86
N GLY A 238 14.00 8.39 15.57
CA GLY A 238 12.67 8.99 15.51
C GLY A 238 11.61 7.97 15.93
N PHE A 239 10.41 8.44 16.13
CA PHE A 239 9.26 7.59 16.48
C PHE A 239 7.97 8.25 15.99
N TYR A 240 6.89 7.49 16.02
CA TYR A 240 5.54 7.96 15.71
C TYR A 240 4.77 8.13 17.02
N THR A 241 4.18 9.31 17.20
CA THR A 241 3.23 9.56 18.28
C THR A 241 1.94 8.76 18.06
N GLN A 242 1.21 8.48 19.12
CA GLN A 242 -0.11 7.82 18.99
C GLN A 242 -1.08 8.60 18.10
N LYS A 243 -0.95 9.94 18.05
CA LYS A 243 -1.73 10.78 17.15
C LYS A 243 -1.38 10.51 15.68
N GLU A 244 -0.09 10.47 15.36
CA GLU A 244 0.40 10.17 14.00
C GLU A 244 0.03 8.75 13.57
N ILE A 245 0.13 7.76 14.48
CA ILE A 245 -0.33 6.39 14.22
C ILE A 245 -1.82 6.37 13.83
N LYS A 246 -2.68 7.01 14.61
CA LYS A 246 -4.12 7.08 14.31
C LYS A 246 -4.40 7.76 12.96
N GLU A 247 -3.66 8.81 12.64
CA GLU A 247 -3.76 9.50 11.35
C GLU A 247 -3.37 8.58 10.19
N ILE A 248 -2.25 7.84 10.32
CA ILE A 248 -1.78 6.88 9.32
C ILE A 248 -2.76 5.71 9.16
N VAL A 249 -3.31 5.19 10.26
CA VAL A 249 -4.33 4.14 10.24
C VAL A 249 -5.58 4.60 9.48
N ALA A 250 -6.06 5.81 9.75
CA ALA A 250 -7.20 6.38 9.01
C ALA A 250 -6.88 6.60 7.53
N TYR A 251 -5.66 7.04 7.22
CA TYR A 251 -5.16 7.24 5.86
C TYR A 251 -5.12 5.93 5.06
N ALA A 252 -4.65 4.85 5.67
CA ALA A 252 -4.61 3.51 5.08
C ALA A 252 -6.04 2.94 4.88
N ALA A 253 -6.90 3.06 5.90
CA ALA A 253 -8.29 2.59 5.84
C ALA A 253 -9.07 3.26 4.70
N ALA A 254 -8.84 4.56 4.46
CA ALA A 254 -9.41 5.29 3.33
C ALA A 254 -8.96 4.76 1.96
N ARG A 255 -7.96 3.87 1.91
CA ARG A 255 -7.42 3.20 0.72
C ARG A 255 -7.66 1.69 0.69
N ASN A 256 -8.59 1.21 1.54
CA ASN A 256 -8.87 -0.21 1.75
C ASN A 256 -7.63 -1.02 2.18
N ILE A 257 -6.72 -0.41 2.93
CA ILE A 257 -5.52 -1.06 3.46
C ILE A 257 -5.66 -1.19 4.98
N THR A 258 -5.49 -2.42 5.47
CA THR A 258 -5.37 -2.71 6.89
C THR A 258 -3.90 -2.71 7.30
N ILE A 259 -3.56 -1.99 8.36
CA ILE A 259 -2.21 -2.02 8.92
C ILE A 259 -2.15 -3.12 9.97
N VAL A 260 -1.17 -4.02 9.82
CA VAL A 260 -0.79 -5.03 10.82
C VAL A 260 0.49 -4.54 11.49
N PRO A 261 0.44 -4.10 12.77
CA PRO A 261 1.62 -3.69 13.49
C PRO A 261 2.44 -4.90 13.90
N GLU A 262 3.76 -4.75 13.94
CA GLU A 262 4.70 -5.75 14.46
C GLU A 262 5.39 -5.23 15.71
N ILE A 263 5.33 -6.02 16.80
CA ILE A 263 5.94 -5.75 18.10
C ILE A 263 6.76 -6.97 18.50
N GLU A 264 8.06 -6.82 18.51
CA GLU A 264 9.00 -7.91 18.73
C GLU A 264 9.05 -8.43 20.16
N MET A 265 8.94 -9.73 20.29
CA MET A 265 9.10 -10.49 21.53
C MET A 265 9.32 -11.99 21.25
N PRO A 266 10.13 -12.73 22.01
CA PRO A 266 10.98 -12.24 23.10
C PRO A 266 12.32 -11.66 22.64
N GLY A 267 12.71 -11.87 21.38
CA GLY A 267 13.93 -11.39 20.76
C GLY A 267 13.79 -10.02 20.14
N HIS A 268 14.84 -9.57 19.43
CA HIS A 268 14.88 -8.26 18.78
C HIS A 268 14.47 -7.09 19.70
N SER A 269 14.93 -7.18 20.98
CA SER A 269 14.42 -6.33 22.07
C SER A 269 15.47 -5.37 22.62
N ILE A 270 16.64 -5.23 21.97
CA ILE A 270 17.74 -4.41 22.49
C ILE A 270 17.31 -2.96 22.73
N ALA A 271 16.54 -2.37 21.82
CA ALA A 271 16.06 -1.00 21.99
C ALA A 271 15.17 -0.84 23.23
N ALA A 272 14.29 -1.81 23.49
CA ALA A 272 13.46 -1.81 24.68
C ALA A 272 14.27 -2.08 25.96
N LEU A 273 15.26 -2.98 25.91
CA LEU A 273 16.14 -3.29 27.03
C LEU A 273 17.15 -2.17 27.32
N ALA A 274 17.52 -1.37 26.33
CA ALA A 274 18.27 -0.13 26.55
C ALA A 274 17.44 0.91 27.35
N ALA A 275 16.13 0.97 27.09
CA ALA A 275 15.21 1.83 27.82
C ALA A 275 14.88 1.29 29.23
N TYR A 276 14.74 -0.03 29.38
CA TYR A 276 14.32 -0.73 30.60
C TYR A 276 15.21 -1.95 30.86
N PRO A 277 16.46 -1.77 31.35
CA PRO A 277 17.43 -2.87 31.56
C PRO A 277 16.95 -3.95 32.52
N ASN A 278 16.10 -3.58 33.48
CA ASN A 278 15.50 -4.50 34.45
C ASN A 278 14.63 -5.62 33.83
N LEU A 279 14.30 -5.52 32.55
CA LEU A 279 13.55 -6.53 31.81
C LEU A 279 14.46 -7.60 31.18
N SER A 280 15.79 -7.39 31.19
CA SER A 280 16.76 -8.43 30.81
C SER A 280 17.13 -9.34 32.02
N CYS A 281 17.62 -10.55 31.74
CA CYS A 281 18.04 -11.48 32.81
C CYS A 281 19.26 -10.98 33.57
N THR A 282 20.14 -10.21 32.95
CA THR A 282 21.36 -9.67 33.61
C THR A 282 21.10 -8.32 34.27
N GLN A 283 20.05 -7.60 33.86
CA GLN A 283 19.69 -6.25 34.29
C GLN A 283 20.81 -5.20 34.11
N VAL A 284 21.81 -5.51 33.28
CA VAL A 284 22.91 -4.61 32.97
C VAL A 284 22.48 -3.55 32.00
N PRO A 285 22.73 -2.25 32.26
CA PRO A 285 22.45 -1.16 31.30
C PRO A 285 23.18 -1.38 29.98
N GLN A 286 22.51 -1.15 28.90
CA GLN A 286 23.04 -1.26 27.53
C GLN A 286 22.53 -0.11 26.66
N GLN A 287 23.11 0.04 25.49
CA GLN A 287 22.71 1.04 24.50
C GLN A 287 22.00 0.39 23.31
N VAL A 288 21.19 1.18 22.61
CA VAL A 288 20.62 0.77 21.32
C VAL A 288 21.77 0.56 20.34
N ILE A 289 21.81 -0.60 19.69
CA ILE A 289 22.91 -0.92 18.75
C ILE A 289 22.83 -0.05 17.48
N PRO A 290 24.01 0.40 16.99
CA PRO A 290 24.04 1.37 15.88
C PRO A 290 23.93 0.75 14.49
N GLY A 291 24.01 -0.57 14.37
CA GLY A 291 24.01 -1.29 13.10
C GLY A 291 23.64 -2.75 13.24
N GLY A 292 24.05 -3.58 12.27
CA GLY A 292 23.74 -5.02 12.20
C GLY A 292 24.68 -5.92 12.99
N ILE A 293 25.67 -5.36 13.75
CA ILE A 293 26.63 -6.13 14.53
C ILE A 293 26.22 -6.10 16.01
N TYR A 294 26.15 -7.28 16.60
CA TYR A 294 25.83 -7.46 18.01
C TYR A 294 27.11 -7.41 18.85
N PRO A 295 27.28 -6.44 19.76
CA PRO A 295 28.40 -6.39 20.68
C PRO A 295 28.41 -7.62 21.56
N LYS A 296 29.63 -8.08 21.94
CA LYS A 296 29.78 -9.22 22.85
C LYS A 296 29.11 -8.93 24.21
N GLY A 297 28.26 -9.86 24.65
CA GLY A 297 27.59 -9.79 25.96
C GLY A 297 26.32 -8.95 25.97
N ILE A 298 25.88 -8.39 24.81
CA ILE A 298 24.60 -7.68 24.74
C ILE A 298 23.43 -8.63 25.02
N GLN A 299 22.41 -8.12 25.68
CA GLN A 299 21.15 -8.84 25.91
C GLN A 299 20.14 -8.46 24.86
N ALA A 300 19.74 -9.40 24.00
CA ALA A 300 18.83 -9.17 22.89
C ALA A 300 17.40 -9.68 23.16
N ASN A 301 17.20 -10.39 24.27
CA ASN A 301 15.92 -11.01 24.61
C ASN A 301 15.42 -10.55 25.97
N TYR A 302 14.12 -10.40 26.11
CA TYR A 302 13.47 -10.26 27.41
C TYR A 302 13.71 -11.51 28.26
N CYS A 303 13.79 -11.30 29.59
CA CYS A 303 14.00 -12.40 30.53
C CYS A 303 12.72 -13.19 30.79
N ALA A 304 12.61 -14.40 30.26
CA ALA A 304 11.44 -15.26 30.43
C ALA A 304 11.16 -15.66 31.89
N GLY A 305 12.18 -15.60 32.77
CA GLY A 305 12.03 -15.88 34.22
C GLY A 305 11.63 -14.64 35.04
N ASN A 306 11.28 -13.51 34.40
CA ASN A 306 10.93 -12.28 35.11
C ASN A 306 9.45 -11.92 34.80
N ASP A 307 8.56 -12.09 35.76
CA ASP A 307 7.14 -11.83 35.64
C ASP A 307 6.83 -10.36 35.22
N SER A 308 7.70 -9.41 35.58
CA SER A 308 7.56 -8.02 35.17
C SER A 308 7.63 -7.83 33.65
N VAL A 309 8.28 -8.74 32.92
CA VAL A 309 8.31 -8.73 31.45
C VAL A 309 6.92 -8.96 30.88
N PHE A 310 6.19 -9.92 31.41
CA PHE A 310 4.82 -10.21 30.93
C PHE A 310 3.87 -9.04 31.19
N VAL A 311 3.96 -8.40 32.36
CA VAL A 311 3.19 -7.19 32.69
C VAL A 311 3.53 -6.04 31.75
N PHE A 312 4.82 -5.87 31.42
CA PHE A 312 5.31 -4.87 30.48
C PHE A 312 4.75 -5.11 29.07
N LEU A 313 4.89 -6.34 28.54
CA LEU A 313 4.45 -6.72 27.21
C LEU A 313 2.90 -6.63 27.08
N GLN A 314 2.16 -7.09 28.08
CA GLN A 314 0.69 -6.95 28.09
C GLN A 314 0.27 -5.48 27.98
N SER A 315 0.91 -4.60 28.76
CA SER A 315 0.59 -3.18 28.73
C SER A 315 0.90 -2.52 27.39
N ILE A 316 1.96 -2.96 26.69
CA ILE A 316 2.28 -2.50 25.34
C ILE A 316 1.19 -2.95 24.36
N LEU A 317 0.85 -4.25 24.40
CA LEU A 317 -0.18 -4.81 23.51
C LEU A 317 -1.55 -4.16 23.74
N GLU A 318 -1.91 -3.82 24.98
CA GLU A 318 -3.13 -3.09 25.31
C GLU A 318 -3.19 -1.71 24.61
N GLU A 319 -2.09 -0.94 24.62
CA GLU A 319 -2.04 0.36 23.91
C GLU A 319 -2.01 0.17 22.39
N VAL A 320 -1.29 -0.82 21.87
CA VAL A 320 -1.24 -1.12 20.43
C VAL A 320 -2.62 -1.53 19.91
N MET A 321 -3.36 -2.39 20.62
CA MET A 321 -4.71 -2.79 20.23
C MET A 321 -5.70 -1.62 20.18
N GLN A 322 -5.49 -0.57 20.96
CA GLN A 322 -6.32 0.65 20.92
C GLN A 322 -5.99 1.55 19.72
N LEU A 323 -4.80 1.41 19.13
CA LEU A 323 -4.32 2.21 18.01
C LEU A 323 -4.66 1.60 16.66
N PHE A 324 -4.65 0.27 16.58
CA PHE A 324 -4.81 -0.45 15.32
C PHE A 324 -6.11 -1.27 15.32
N PRO A 325 -7.00 -1.07 14.32
CA PRO A 325 -8.24 -1.85 14.19
C PRO A 325 -8.02 -3.25 13.60
N SER A 326 -6.78 -3.61 13.29
CA SER A 326 -6.42 -4.93 12.80
C SER A 326 -6.77 -6.00 13.82
N LYS A 327 -7.26 -7.16 13.33
CA LYS A 327 -7.46 -8.35 14.16
C LYS A 327 -6.18 -9.10 14.48
N LEU A 328 -5.07 -8.67 13.89
CA LEU A 328 -3.76 -9.30 13.99
C LEU A 328 -2.73 -8.28 14.45
N ILE A 329 -1.86 -8.70 15.35
CA ILE A 329 -0.58 -8.08 15.69
C ILE A 329 0.47 -9.14 15.37
N HIS A 330 1.50 -8.78 14.66
CA HIS A 330 2.65 -9.64 14.38
C HIS A 330 3.68 -9.54 15.49
#